data_0607262b651875d7beef19031ab32e60
#
_entry.id   0607262b651875d7beef19031ab32e60
#
_cell.length_a   1.000
_cell.length_b   1.000
_cell.length_c   1.000
_cell.angle_alpha   90.00
_cell.angle_beta   90.00
_cell.angle_gamma   90.00
#
_symmetry.space_group_name_H-M   'P 1'
#
loop_
_entity.id
_entity.type
_entity.pdbx_description
1 polymer ?
#
loop_
_entity_poly.entity_id
_entity_poly.type
_entity_poly.pdbx_seq_one_letter_code
_entity_poly.pdbx_strand_id
1 'polypeptide(L)'
;MAYSEKTKTSISKNNLKLTADKVIQILDQVRDEGKKSRRRWIWELMQNAKDVKNTFGQVSIEIELSDDRLIFRHNGDPFRIDNLTGLIQQVSSKPSDGKDEETTGKFGTGFISTHLLSDVIIVKGVVQEPNENPKRIEIELNRSGETSEELMPAIEKALQLVDLIDDDTEYPPLLDYANKR
;
A
#
# COMPACT_ATOMS: atom_id res chain seq x y z
N MET A 1 15.86 -14.57 -27.59
CA MET A 1 14.66 -14.48 -26.77
C MET A 1 13.52 -15.20 -27.48
N ALA A 2 12.91 -16.19 -26.85
CA ALA A 2 11.80 -16.96 -27.45
C ALA A 2 10.53 -16.09 -27.58
N TYR A 3 9.64 -16.41 -28.52
CA TYR A 3 8.39 -15.68 -28.72
C TYR A 3 7.57 -15.57 -27.42
N SER A 4 7.55 -16.65 -26.60
CA SER A 4 6.84 -16.68 -25.32
C SER A 4 7.39 -15.64 -24.30
N GLU A 5 8.70 -15.41 -24.24
CA GLU A 5 9.29 -14.40 -23.36
C GLU A 5 8.95 -12.98 -23.81
N LYS A 6 8.98 -12.71 -25.13
CA LYS A 6 8.57 -11.42 -25.68
C LYS A 6 7.11 -11.14 -25.39
N THR A 7 6.25 -12.15 -25.49
CA THR A 7 4.82 -12.01 -25.18
C THR A 7 4.60 -11.71 -23.71
N LYS A 8 5.26 -12.44 -22.78
CA LYS A 8 5.17 -12.19 -21.32
C LYS A 8 5.64 -10.78 -20.98
N THR A 9 6.78 -10.36 -21.52
CA THR A 9 7.32 -9.00 -21.31
C THR A 9 6.34 -7.93 -21.81
N SER A 10 5.74 -8.12 -22.99
CA SER A 10 4.76 -7.18 -23.54
C SER A 10 3.50 -7.10 -22.68
N ILE A 11 2.98 -8.24 -22.23
CA ILE A 11 1.80 -8.29 -21.33
C ILE A 11 2.10 -7.59 -20.01
N SER A 12 3.26 -7.88 -19.40
CA SER A 12 3.67 -7.25 -18.13
C SER A 12 3.77 -5.74 -18.29
N LYS A 13 4.40 -5.25 -19.35
CA LYS A 13 4.53 -3.81 -19.63
C LYS A 13 3.17 -3.15 -19.83
N ASN A 14 2.26 -3.79 -20.57
CA ASN A 14 0.92 -3.26 -20.77
C ASN A 14 0.12 -3.20 -19.46
N ASN A 15 0.20 -4.24 -18.64
CA ASN A 15 -0.45 -4.24 -17.32
C ASN A 15 0.10 -3.14 -16.42
N LEU A 16 1.43 -2.94 -16.42
CA LEU A 16 2.06 -1.88 -15.65
C LEU A 16 1.60 -0.49 -16.12
N LYS A 17 1.49 -0.29 -17.43
CA LYS A 17 0.96 0.95 -17.99
C LYS A 17 -0.48 1.20 -17.57
N LEU A 18 -1.37 0.21 -17.70
CA LEU A 18 -2.76 0.31 -17.26
C LEU A 18 -2.87 0.62 -15.77
N THR A 19 -1.98 0.04 -14.96
CA THR A 19 -1.89 0.36 -13.51
C THR A 19 -1.49 1.81 -13.30
N ALA A 20 -0.48 2.30 -14.00
CA ALA A 20 -0.02 3.68 -13.89
C ALA A 20 -1.10 4.67 -14.34
N ASP A 21 -1.76 4.43 -15.47
CA ASP A 21 -2.89 5.24 -15.96
C ASP A 21 -4.00 5.35 -14.90
N LYS A 22 -4.35 4.21 -14.29
CA LYS A 22 -5.36 4.16 -13.23
C LYS A 22 -4.93 4.95 -11.99
N VAL A 23 -3.68 4.80 -11.55
CA VAL A 23 -3.15 5.53 -10.40
C VAL A 23 -3.20 7.03 -10.63
N ILE A 24 -2.80 7.51 -11.82
CA ILE A 24 -2.86 8.93 -12.18
C ILE A 24 -4.31 9.43 -12.12
N GLN A 25 -5.22 8.72 -12.75
CA GLN A 25 -6.64 9.09 -12.75
C GLN A 25 -7.20 9.24 -11.33
N ILE A 26 -6.86 8.31 -10.42
CA ILE A 26 -7.32 8.37 -9.03
C ILE A 26 -6.65 9.52 -8.28
N LEU A 27 -5.33 9.77 -8.51
CA LEU A 27 -4.61 10.88 -7.91
C LEU A 27 -5.24 12.23 -8.30
N ASP A 28 -5.55 12.43 -9.56
CA ASP A 28 -6.18 13.65 -10.05
C ASP A 28 -7.55 13.85 -9.41
N GLN A 29 -8.37 12.80 -9.35
CA GLN A 29 -9.65 12.84 -8.66
C GLN A 29 -9.48 13.22 -7.17
N VAL A 30 -8.55 12.59 -6.46
CA VAL A 30 -8.29 12.85 -5.05
C VAL A 30 -7.77 14.27 -4.84
N ARG A 31 -6.89 14.78 -5.71
CA ARG A 31 -6.38 16.16 -5.65
C ARG A 31 -7.50 17.19 -5.85
N ASP A 32 -8.42 16.93 -6.77
CA ASP A 32 -9.59 17.80 -6.98
C ASP A 32 -10.59 17.76 -5.82
N GLU A 33 -10.86 16.59 -5.28
CA GLU A 33 -11.69 16.43 -4.08
C GLU A 33 -10.99 16.97 -2.82
N GLY A 34 -9.67 16.85 -2.73
CA GLY A 34 -8.85 17.31 -1.61
C GLY A 34 -8.90 18.82 -1.40
N LYS A 35 -9.19 19.60 -2.45
CA LYS A 35 -9.48 21.04 -2.33
C LYS A 35 -10.70 21.32 -1.44
N LYS A 36 -11.65 20.36 -1.39
CA LYS A 36 -12.88 20.46 -0.60
C LYS A 36 -12.76 19.82 0.79
N SER A 37 -11.89 18.83 0.96
CA SER A 37 -11.74 18.10 2.22
C SER A 37 -10.27 17.79 2.56
N ARG A 38 -9.57 18.81 3.08
CA ARG A 38 -8.14 18.72 3.45
C ARG A 38 -7.83 17.69 4.54
N ARG A 39 -8.85 17.18 5.26
CA ARG A 39 -8.66 16.25 6.39
C ARG A 39 -9.05 14.81 6.05
N ARG A 40 -9.45 14.53 4.82
CA ARG A 40 -9.92 13.20 4.43
C ARG A 40 -8.86 12.13 4.67
N TRP A 41 -7.60 12.41 4.36
CA TRP A 41 -6.50 11.45 4.49
C TRP A 41 -6.37 10.86 5.91
N ILE A 42 -6.56 11.68 6.97
CA ILE A 42 -6.43 11.18 8.34
C ILE A 42 -7.56 10.21 8.71
N TRP A 43 -8.79 10.52 8.26
CA TRP A 43 -9.93 9.65 8.50
C TRP A 43 -9.77 8.31 7.79
N GLU A 44 -9.27 8.32 6.57
CA GLU A 44 -8.99 7.09 5.80
C GLU A 44 -7.91 6.24 6.48
N LEU A 45 -6.82 6.85 6.97
CA LEU A 45 -5.79 6.13 7.72
C LEU A 45 -6.34 5.54 9.03
N MET A 46 -7.12 6.31 9.78
CA MET A 46 -7.74 5.83 11.03
C MET A 46 -8.72 4.69 10.76
N GLN A 47 -9.50 4.78 9.69
CA GLN A 47 -10.43 3.73 9.29
C GLN A 47 -9.70 2.46 8.87
N ASN A 48 -8.65 2.58 8.04
CA ASN A 48 -7.82 1.45 7.66
C ASN A 48 -7.19 0.77 8.89
N ALA A 49 -6.67 1.54 9.84
CA ALA A 49 -6.14 1.00 11.09
C ALA A 49 -7.21 0.27 11.92
N LYS A 50 -8.44 0.80 11.98
CA LYS A 50 -9.56 0.16 12.67
C LYS A 50 -9.98 -1.16 12.03
N ASP A 51 -9.88 -1.26 10.70
CA ASP A 51 -10.29 -2.46 9.95
C ASP A 51 -9.30 -3.62 10.14
N VAL A 52 -8.05 -3.35 10.54
CA VAL A 52 -6.99 -4.34 10.79
C VAL A 52 -6.70 -4.51 12.28
N LYS A 53 -7.75 -4.73 13.08
CA LYS A 53 -7.62 -4.95 14.52
C LYS A 53 -6.70 -6.13 14.81
N ASN A 54 -5.85 -5.98 15.85
CA ASN A 54 -5.02 -7.07 16.32
C ASN A 54 -5.85 -8.19 16.99
N THR A 55 -5.18 -9.26 17.39
CA THR A 55 -5.80 -10.44 18.05
C THR A 55 -6.59 -10.10 19.32
N PHE A 56 -6.37 -8.93 19.92
CA PHE A 56 -7.14 -8.44 21.10
C PHE A 56 -8.39 -7.64 20.70
N GLY A 57 -8.68 -7.53 19.40
CA GLY A 57 -9.82 -6.76 18.90
C GLY A 57 -9.70 -5.24 19.05
N GLN A 58 -8.48 -4.75 19.27
CA GLN A 58 -8.15 -3.34 19.49
C GLN A 58 -7.08 -2.86 18.52
N VAL A 59 -7.00 -1.56 18.36
CA VAL A 59 -5.91 -0.90 17.65
C VAL A 59 -5.51 0.36 18.40
N SER A 60 -4.21 0.54 18.60
CA SER A 60 -3.64 1.80 19.06
C SER A 60 -3.07 2.55 17.88
N ILE A 61 -3.34 3.85 17.82
CA ILE A 61 -2.87 4.73 16.76
C ILE A 61 -1.99 5.81 17.39
N GLU A 62 -0.83 6.02 16.80
CA GLU A 62 0.09 7.09 17.15
C GLU A 62 0.32 7.99 15.93
N ILE A 63 0.24 9.30 16.13
CA ILE A 63 0.50 10.30 15.10
C ILE A 63 1.58 11.23 15.61
N GLU A 64 2.69 11.29 14.89
CA GLU A 64 3.82 12.18 15.17
C GLU A 64 3.97 13.18 14.02
N LEU A 65 4.00 14.45 14.35
CA LEU A 65 4.20 15.53 13.41
C LEU A 65 5.46 16.30 13.79
N SER A 66 6.37 16.44 12.84
CA SER A 66 7.54 17.31 12.93
C SER A 66 7.56 18.28 11.75
N ASP A 67 8.57 19.13 11.67
CA ASP A 67 8.66 20.17 10.62
C ASP A 67 8.78 19.58 9.21
N ASP A 68 9.36 18.38 9.10
CA ASP A 68 9.71 17.75 7.82
C ASP A 68 8.92 16.47 7.50
N ARG A 69 8.19 15.91 8.48
CA ARG A 69 7.48 14.64 8.29
C ARG A 69 6.26 14.50 9.18
N LEU A 70 5.32 13.69 8.68
CA LEU A 70 4.22 13.13 9.44
C LEU A 70 4.38 11.62 9.48
N ILE A 71 4.29 11.03 10.68
CA ILE A 71 4.34 9.59 10.87
C ILE A 71 3.02 9.14 11.49
N PHE A 72 2.40 8.17 10.85
CA PHE A 72 1.20 7.50 11.33
C PHE A 72 1.54 6.05 11.62
N ARG A 73 1.35 5.60 12.84
CA ARG A 73 1.62 4.22 13.28
C ARG A 73 0.37 3.59 13.87
N HIS A 74 0.24 2.31 13.69
CA HIS A 74 -0.75 1.49 14.40
C HIS A 74 -0.22 0.09 14.67
N ASN A 75 -0.81 -0.59 15.66
CA ASN A 75 -0.45 -1.94 16.06
C ASN A 75 -1.48 -2.99 15.61
N GLY A 76 -2.10 -2.76 14.47
CA GLY A 76 -3.01 -3.73 13.85
C GLY A 76 -2.30 -4.99 13.35
N ASP A 77 -3.07 -5.88 12.74
CA ASP A 77 -2.56 -7.12 12.15
C ASP A 77 -1.54 -6.85 11.04
N PRO A 78 -0.59 -7.78 10.79
CA PRO A 78 0.35 -7.71 9.69
C PRO A 78 -0.34 -7.60 8.33
N PHE A 79 0.36 -7.01 7.37
CA PHE A 79 -0.07 -7.04 5.97
C PHE A 79 -0.05 -8.48 5.43
N ARG A 80 -0.90 -8.73 4.44
CA ARG A 80 -0.80 -9.84 3.50
C ARG A 80 -0.18 -9.34 2.20
N ILE A 81 0.39 -10.23 1.40
CA ILE A 81 0.93 -9.88 0.07
C ILE A 81 -0.13 -9.19 -0.79
N ASP A 82 -1.36 -9.69 -0.78
CA ASP A 82 -2.47 -9.08 -1.50
C ASP A 82 -2.78 -7.64 -1.05
N ASN A 83 -2.59 -7.34 0.24
CA ASN A 83 -2.76 -5.97 0.75
C ASN A 83 -1.66 -5.05 0.20
N LEU A 84 -0.41 -5.51 0.17
CA LEU A 84 0.72 -4.74 -0.35
C LEU A 84 0.60 -4.48 -1.84
N THR A 85 0.31 -5.52 -2.61
CA THR A 85 0.10 -5.38 -4.07
C THR A 85 -1.09 -4.48 -4.37
N GLY A 86 -2.20 -4.63 -3.63
CA GLY A 86 -3.35 -3.75 -3.72
C GLY A 86 -3.02 -2.29 -3.41
N LEU A 87 -2.18 -2.05 -2.39
CA LEU A 87 -1.71 -0.71 -2.02
C LEU A 87 -0.83 -0.08 -3.11
N ILE A 88 0.07 -0.87 -3.71
CA ILE A 88 0.97 -0.40 -4.77
C ILE A 88 0.19 -0.11 -6.06
N GLN A 89 -0.71 -1.01 -6.45
CA GLN A 89 -1.44 -0.94 -7.71
C GLN A 89 -2.75 -0.13 -7.61
N GLN A 90 -3.15 0.27 -6.41
CA GLN A 90 -4.44 0.92 -6.13
C GLN A 90 -5.64 0.09 -6.63
N VAL A 91 -5.55 -1.21 -6.42
CA VAL A 91 -6.60 -2.18 -6.73
C VAL A 91 -7.23 -2.64 -5.43
N SER A 92 -8.56 -2.72 -5.36
CA SER A 92 -9.23 -3.31 -4.21
C SER A 92 -8.93 -4.81 -4.15
N SER A 93 -8.37 -5.29 -3.05
CA SER A 93 -8.13 -6.70 -2.79
C SER A 93 -9.38 -7.46 -2.32
N LYS A 94 -10.53 -6.80 -2.18
CA LYS A 94 -11.77 -7.45 -1.75
C LYS A 94 -12.49 -8.07 -2.95
N PRO A 95 -12.90 -9.37 -2.88
CA PRO A 95 -13.77 -9.99 -3.86
C PRO A 95 -15.08 -9.21 -3.93
N SER A 96 -15.61 -8.99 -5.13
CA SER A 96 -16.94 -8.43 -5.36
C SER A 96 -18.00 -9.52 -5.16
N ASP A 97 -18.09 -10.07 -3.97
CA ASP A 97 -19.22 -10.91 -3.58
C ASP A 97 -20.40 -9.95 -3.35
N GLY A 98 -21.35 -10.00 -4.27
CA GLY A 98 -22.50 -9.12 -4.40
C GLY A 98 -23.51 -9.11 -3.24
N LYS A 99 -23.01 -8.96 -2.02
CA LYS A 99 -23.79 -8.63 -0.84
C LYS A 99 -23.37 -7.26 -0.36
N ASP A 100 -24.29 -6.33 -0.46
CA ASP A 100 -24.28 -5.00 0.13
C ASP A 100 -24.09 -5.05 1.65
N GLU A 101 -22.89 -5.34 2.10
CA GLU A 101 -22.46 -4.95 3.42
C GLU A 101 -21.71 -3.64 3.28
N GLU A 102 -22.12 -2.64 4.02
CA GLU A 102 -21.48 -1.34 4.24
C GLU A 102 -20.03 -1.51 4.72
N THR A 103 -19.16 -2.05 3.88
CA THR A 103 -17.73 -2.07 4.11
C THR A 103 -17.18 -0.72 3.67
N THR A 104 -17.29 0.22 4.57
CA THR A 104 -16.59 1.50 4.56
C THR A 104 -15.09 1.23 4.54
N GLY A 105 -14.47 1.35 3.40
CA GLY A 105 -13.02 1.20 3.25
C GLY A 105 -12.65 0.25 2.12
N LYS A 106 -12.84 0.69 0.88
CA LYS A 106 -12.20 0.03 -0.26
C LYS A 106 -10.70 0.32 -0.14
N PHE A 107 -9.89 -0.66 0.31
CA PHE A 107 -8.44 -0.58 0.17
C PHE A 107 -8.12 -0.16 -1.28
N GLY A 108 -7.39 0.92 -1.43
CA GLY A 108 -7.00 1.44 -2.71
C GLY A 108 -7.36 2.91 -2.92
N THR A 109 -8.60 3.32 -2.75
CA THR A 109 -8.98 4.73 -2.97
C THR A 109 -8.81 5.61 -1.73
N GLY A 110 -8.93 5.06 -0.53
CA GLY A 110 -8.77 5.81 0.71
C GLY A 110 -7.32 6.14 1.01
N PHE A 111 -6.43 5.16 0.96
CA PHE A 111 -5.01 5.35 1.25
C PHE A 111 -4.35 6.35 0.30
N ILE A 112 -4.74 6.38 -0.98
CA ILE A 112 -4.16 7.31 -1.97
C ILE A 112 -4.36 8.77 -1.57
N SER A 113 -5.34 9.08 -0.73
CA SER A 113 -5.55 10.44 -0.21
C SER A 113 -4.38 10.94 0.65
N THR A 114 -3.51 10.07 1.13
CA THR A 114 -2.27 10.44 1.82
C THR A 114 -1.30 11.18 0.90
N HIS A 115 -1.39 10.96 -0.41
CA HIS A 115 -0.61 11.71 -1.42
C HIS A 115 -1.06 13.16 -1.59
N LEU A 116 -2.09 13.61 -0.86
CA LEU A 116 -2.36 15.04 -0.67
C LEU A 116 -1.31 15.74 0.23
N LEU A 117 -0.54 14.97 1.00
CA LEU A 117 0.50 15.47 1.89
C LEU A 117 1.88 15.43 1.26
N SER A 118 2.17 14.39 0.49
CA SER A 118 3.47 14.18 -0.15
C SER A 118 3.32 13.26 -1.34
N ASP A 119 4.04 13.54 -2.43
CA ASP A 119 4.11 12.64 -3.58
C ASP A 119 4.89 11.35 -3.27
N VAL A 120 5.70 11.35 -2.21
CA VAL A 120 6.45 10.16 -1.77
C VAL A 120 6.03 9.77 -0.37
N ILE A 121 5.61 8.52 -0.21
CA ILE A 121 5.18 7.93 1.06
C ILE A 121 5.98 6.67 1.31
N ILE A 122 6.54 6.54 2.52
CA ILE A 122 7.22 5.33 2.96
C ILE A 122 6.27 4.50 3.81
N VAL A 123 5.99 3.29 3.37
CA VAL A 123 5.21 2.30 4.13
C VAL A 123 6.17 1.33 4.79
N LYS A 124 6.16 1.30 6.13
CA LYS A 124 6.94 0.35 6.92
C LYS A 124 6.00 -0.53 7.73
N GLY A 125 6.30 -1.80 7.81
CA GLY A 125 5.43 -2.70 8.57
C GLY A 125 5.95 -4.12 8.62
N VAL A 126 5.01 -5.00 8.87
CA VAL A 126 5.20 -6.45 8.91
C VAL A 126 4.27 -7.08 7.90
N VAL A 127 4.77 -8.02 7.13
CA VAL A 127 3.97 -8.90 6.28
C VAL A 127 4.03 -10.32 6.86
N GLN A 128 2.89 -10.99 6.85
CA GLN A 128 2.80 -12.37 7.32
C GLN A 128 1.69 -13.12 6.59
N GLU A 129 2.06 -14.14 5.84
CA GLU A 129 1.11 -15.11 5.28
C GLU A 129 0.74 -16.20 6.29
N PRO A 130 -0.39 -16.91 6.10
CA PRO A 130 -0.79 -18.00 6.99
C PRO A 130 0.30 -19.08 7.07
N ASN A 131 0.68 -19.44 8.29
CA ASN A 131 1.70 -20.45 8.59
C ASN A 131 3.14 -20.04 8.21
N GLU A 132 3.38 -18.77 7.89
CA GLU A 132 4.71 -18.25 7.62
C GLU A 132 5.23 -17.35 8.73
N ASN A 133 6.55 -17.20 8.78
CA ASN A 133 7.18 -16.29 9.71
C ASN A 133 6.95 -14.83 9.27
N PRO A 134 6.69 -13.91 10.22
CA PRO A 134 6.54 -12.50 9.89
C PRO A 134 7.86 -11.92 9.40
N LYS A 135 7.78 -11.10 8.36
CA LYS A 135 8.91 -10.39 7.76
C LYS A 135 8.67 -8.89 7.80
N ARG A 136 9.75 -8.10 7.95
CA ARG A 136 9.66 -6.64 7.86
C ARG A 136 9.62 -6.21 6.41
N ILE A 137 8.90 -5.11 6.17
CA ILE A 137 8.87 -4.46 4.87
C ILE A 137 9.11 -2.97 5.01
N GLU A 138 9.75 -2.41 3.99
CA GLU A 138 9.83 -0.97 3.76
C GLU A 138 9.65 -0.73 2.26
N ILE A 139 8.56 -0.05 1.89
CA ILE A 139 8.20 0.21 0.50
C ILE A 139 8.04 1.70 0.31
N GLU A 140 8.71 2.26 -0.70
CA GLU A 140 8.51 3.61 -1.17
C GLU A 140 7.38 3.63 -2.22
N LEU A 141 6.34 4.39 -1.95
CA LEU A 141 5.26 4.70 -2.88
C LEU A 141 5.50 6.10 -3.45
N ASN A 142 6.22 6.18 -4.56
CA ASN A 142 6.49 7.42 -5.25
C ASN A 142 5.42 7.66 -6.32
N ARG A 143 4.74 8.80 -6.23
CA ARG A 143 3.65 9.24 -7.11
C ARG A 143 3.91 10.63 -7.68
N SER A 144 5.19 11.02 -7.84
CA SER A 144 5.59 12.32 -8.38
C SER A 144 5.49 12.40 -9.90
N GLY A 145 5.35 11.28 -10.61
CA GLY A 145 5.19 11.27 -12.07
C GLY A 145 3.81 11.80 -12.49
N GLU A 146 3.80 12.63 -13.53
CA GLU A 146 2.58 13.21 -14.13
C GLU A 146 2.05 12.34 -15.28
N THR A 147 2.90 11.48 -15.84
CA THR A 147 2.56 10.57 -16.93
C THR A 147 2.75 9.11 -16.53
N SER A 148 2.09 8.21 -17.23
CA SER A 148 2.23 6.77 -16.99
C SER A 148 3.67 6.29 -17.19
N GLU A 149 4.35 6.82 -18.18
CA GLU A 149 5.74 6.52 -18.49
C GLU A 149 6.69 6.91 -17.36
N GLU A 150 6.42 8.02 -16.67
CA GLU A 150 7.19 8.49 -15.50
C GLU A 150 6.85 7.69 -14.24
N LEU A 151 5.59 7.24 -14.08
CA LEU A 151 5.15 6.54 -12.89
C LEU A 151 5.47 5.04 -12.89
N MET A 152 5.50 4.42 -14.08
CA MET A 152 5.75 2.98 -14.23
C MET A 152 7.00 2.49 -13.51
N PRO A 153 8.19 3.14 -13.60
CA PRO A 153 9.38 2.67 -12.91
C PRO A 153 9.24 2.61 -11.38
N ALA A 154 8.53 3.57 -10.80
CA ALA A 154 8.29 3.61 -9.36
C ALA A 154 7.34 2.48 -8.90
N ILE A 155 6.29 2.19 -9.67
CA ILE A 155 5.39 1.08 -9.41
C ILE A 155 6.12 -0.25 -9.55
N GLU A 156 6.89 -0.42 -10.62
CA GLU A 156 7.66 -1.64 -10.86
C GLU A 156 8.67 -1.90 -9.74
N LYS A 157 9.42 -0.88 -9.33
CA LYS A 157 10.34 -0.97 -8.20
C LYS A 157 9.63 -1.42 -6.90
N ALA A 158 8.47 -0.85 -6.60
CA ALA A 158 7.70 -1.22 -5.41
C ALA A 158 7.21 -2.67 -5.48
N LEU A 159 6.76 -3.16 -6.64
CA LEU A 159 6.36 -4.54 -6.84
C LEU A 159 7.54 -5.51 -6.71
N GLN A 160 8.70 -5.16 -7.27
CA GLN A 160 9.93 -5.96 -7.13
C GLN A 160 10.35 -6.14 -5.67
N LEU A 161 10.17 -5.11 -4.83
CA LEU A 161 10.44 -5.24 -3.38
C LEU A 161 9.51 -6.25 -2.71
N VAL A 162 8.26 -6.38 -3.17
CA VAL A 162 7.34 -7.42 -2.67
C VAL A 162 7.79 -8.81 -3.09
N ASP A 163 8.23 -8.97 -4.35
CA ASP A 163 8.73 -10.26 -4.85
C ASP A 163 10.00 -10.74 -4.11
N LEU A 164 10.83 -9.79 -3.64
CA LEU A 164 12.07 -10.10 -2.91
C LEU A 164 11.86 -10.44 -1.42
N ILE A 165 10.66 -10.30 -0.88
CA ILE A 165 10.39 -10.58 0.55
C ILE A 165 10.80 -12.01 0.94
N ASP A 166 10.63 -12.98 0.04
CA ASP A 166 10.97 -14.39 0.30
C ASP A 166 12.47 -14.67 0.25
N ASP A 167 13.21 -13.94 -0.59
CA ASP A 167 14.63 -14.16 -0.82
C ASP A 167 15.52 -13.35 0.13
N ASP A 168 14.93 -12.38 0.86
CA ASP A 168 15.71 -11.43 1.64
C ASP A 168 16.05 -11.97 3.03
N THR A 169 17.31 -12.42 3.17
CA THR A 169 17.91 -12.81 4.46
C THR A 169 18.26 -11.60 5.36
N GLU A 170 18.19 -10.37 4.85
CA GLU A 170 18.49 -9.16 5.62
C GLU A 170 17.36 -8.73 6.55
N TYR A 171 16.15 -9.25 6.37
CA TYR A 171 15.05 -9.02 7.30
C TYR A 171 14.98 -10.14 8.34
N PRO A 172 15.66 -9.98 9.49
CA PRO A 172 15.62 -10.99 10.53
C PRO A 172 14.18 -11.21 11.01
N PRO A 173 13.79 -12.44 11.33
CA PRO A 173 12.46 -12.73 11.85
C PRO A 173 12.22 -11.85 13.10
N LEU A 174 10.99 -11.34 13.22
CA LEU A 174 10.56 -10.43 14.29
C LEU A 174 10.41 -11.13 15.66
N LEU A 175 11.37 -11.95 16.05
CA LEU A 175 11.37 -12.61 17.36
C LEU A 175 11.44 -11.62 18.55
N ASP A 176 11.85 -10.38 18.32
CA ASP A 176 12.04 -9.39 19.39
C ASP A 176 10.82 -8.50 19.70
N TYR A 177 9.79 -8.46 18.85
CA TYR A 177 8.64 -7.59 19.12
C TYR A 177 7.64 -8.16 20.13
N ALA A 178 7.59 -9.48 20.28
CA ALA A 178 6.73 -10.12 21.27
C ALA A 178 7.23 -9.94 22.73
N ASN A 179 8.51 -9.63 22.92
CA ASN A 179 9.15 -9.54 24.24
C ASN A 179 9.38 -8.11 24.75
N LYS A 180 9.02 -7.08 23.99
CA LYS A 180 9.04 -5.68 24.45
C LYS A 180 7.62 -5.21 24.74
N ARG A 181 7.05 -5.71 25.81
CA ARG A 181 5.93 -5.11 26.53
C ARG A 181 6.44 -4.46 27.80
#